data_2d7be3552162dc899d319d966c8821a0
#
_entry.id   2d7be3552162dc899d319d966c8821a0
#
_cell.length_a   1.000
_cell.length_b   1.000
_cell.length_c   1.000
_cell.angle_alpha   90.00
_cell.angle_beta   90.00
_cell.angle_gamma   90.00
#
_symmetry.space_group_name_H-M   'P 1'
#
loop_
_entity.id
_entity.type
_entity.pdbx_description
1 polymer ?
#
loop_
_entity_poly.entity_id
_entity_poly.type
_entity_poly.pdbx_seq_one_letter_code
_entity_poly.pdbx_strand_id
1 'polypeptide(L)'
;MKIMNMVNAINDALDIKLNEDRNVVVYGEDVGVEGGVFRVTEGLQKKYGAERVFDSPLAESGIVGTAIGMSIAGMRPVVEMQFCGFVYPAFNQ
;
A
#
# COMPACT_ATOMS: atom_id res chain seq x y z
N MET A 1 6.17 -15.11 21.95
CA MET A 1 6.42 -14.99 20.50
C MET A 1 5.12 -15.16 19.73
N LYS A 2 4.86 -14.28 18.81
CA LYS A 2 3.64 -14.30 18.00
C LYS A 2 3.87 -15.08 16.71
N ILE A 3 3.06 -16.09 16.46
CA ILE A 3 3.14 -16.88 15.23
C ILE A 3 2.11 -16.34 14.25
N MET A 4 2.55 -16.00 13.04
CA MET A 4 1.66 -15.47 12.00
C MET A 4 2.18 -15.88 10.62
N ASN A 5 1.28 -15.96 9.64
CA ASN A 5 1.67 -16.21 8.26
C ASN A 5 2.24 -14.92 7.64
N MET A 6 2.76 -15.03 6.41
CA MET A 6 3.37 -13.87 5.75
C MET A 6 2.39 -12.72 5.53
N VAL A 7 1.14 -13.01 5.19
CA VAL A 7 0.12 -11.97 4.99
C VAL A 7 -0.08 -11.17 6.28
N ASN A 8 -0.23 -11.87 7.39
CA ASN A 8 -0.43 -11.20 8.68
C ASN A 8 0.82 -10.46 9.13
N ALA A 9 2.00 -10.99 8.84
CA ALA A 9 3.25 -10.32 9.18
C ALA A 9 3.41 -9.01 8.42
N ILE A 10 3.09 -8.98 7.14
CA ILE A 10 3.14 -7.76 6.33
C ILE A 10 2.09 -6.77 6.82
N ASN A 11 0.87 -7.23 7.07
CA ASN A 11 -0.19 -6.37 7.61
C ASN A 11 0.25 -5.71 8.91
N ASP A 12 0.83 -6.50 9.81
CA ASP A 12 1.32 -5.98 11.09
C ASP A 12 2.43 -4.94 10.90
N ALA A 13 3.35 -5.19 9.99
CA ALA A 13 4.42 -4.23 9.68
C ALA A 13 3.87 -2.92 9.14
N LEU A 14 2.89 -2.98 8.24
CA LEU A 14 2.23 -1.79 7.71
C LEU A 14 1.48 -1.04 8.80
N ASP A 15 0.78 -1.75 9.68
CA ASP A 15 0.08 -1.17 10.80
C ASP A 15 1.05 -0.39 11.70
N ILE A 16 2.18 -0.99 12.03
CA ILE A 16 3.20 -0.35 12.86
C ILE A 16 3.71 0.93 12.19
N LYS A 17 4.03 0.87 10.90
CA LYS A 17 4.57 2.03 10.18
C LYS A 17 3.55 3.14 10.01
N LEU A 18 2.31 2.80 9.74
CA LEU A 18 1.23 3.79 9.67
C LEU A 18 1.01 4.48 11.01
N ASN A 19 1.15 3.73 12.09
CA ASN A 19 1.00 4.28 13.44
C ASN A 19 2.17 5.17 13.86
N GLU A 20 3.39 4.81 13.46
CA GLU A 20 4.61 5.55 13.83
C GLU A 20 4.81 6.82 13.03
N ASP A 21 4.44 6.82 11.74
CA ASP A 21 4.82 7.90 10.81
C ASP A 21 3.59 8.39 10.05
N ARG A 22 3.21 9.63 10.30
CA ARG A 22 2.05 10.26 9.68
C ARG A 22 2.21 10.45 8.17
N ASN A 23 3.44 10.41 7.65
CA ASN A 23 3.73 10.58 6.23
C ASN A 23 3.64 9.27 5.45
N VAL A 24 3.48 8.13 6.12
CA VAL A 24 3.31 6.86 5.45
C VAL A 24 1.89 6.76 4.89
N VAL A 25 1.78 6.45 3.60
CA VAL A 25 0.51 6.17 2.93
C VAL A 25 0.64 4.83 2.22
N VAL A 26 -0.46 4.09 2.15
CA VAL A 26 -0.51 2.77 1.50
C VAL A 26 -1.60 2.80 0.46
N TYR A 27 -1.27 2.50 -0.78
CA TYR A 27 -2.30 2.45 -1.82
C TYR A 27 -1.94 1.45 -2.92
N GLY A 28 -2.92 1.14 -3.70
CA GLY A 28 -2.81 0.17 -4.78
C GLY A 28 -4.20 -0.28 -5.21
N GLU A 29 -4.26 -1.28 -6.05
CA GLU A 29 -5.52 -1.80 -6.53
C GLU A 29 -6.22 -2.57 -5.40
N ASP A 30 -7.45 -2.17 -5.05
CA ASP A 30 -8.28 -2.80 -4.03
C ASP A 30 -7.66 -2.81 -2.61
N VAL A 31 -6.73 -1.90 -2.34
CA VAL A 31 -6.03 -1.82 -1.05
C VAL A 31 -6.92 -1.28 0.07
N GLY A 32 -7.87 -0.42 -0.25
CA GLY A 32 -8.68 0.26 0.75
C GLY A 32 -9.69 -0.65 1.45
N VAL A 33 -10.96 -0.53 1.07
CA VAL A 33 -12.05 -1.28 1.71
C VAL A 33 -11.86 -2.79 1.58
N GLU A 34 -11.45 -3.24 0.40
CA GLU A 34 -11.25 -4.68 0.15
C GLU A 34 -10.07 -5.28 0.92
N GLY A 35 -9.11 -4.47 1.34
CA GLY A 35 -7.95 -4.95 2.08
C GLY A 35 -6.89 -5.63 1.21
N GLY A 36 -6.94 -5.38 -0.12
CA GLY A 36 -6.03 -6.00 -1.08
C GLY A 36 -6.53 -7.35 -1.56
N VAL A 37 -6.06 -7.78 -2.72
CA VAL A 37 -6.46 -9.06 -3.32
C VAL A 37 -6.13 -10.23 -2.39
N PHE A 38 -4.99 -10.18 -1.72
CA PHE A 38 -4.55 -11.22 -0.80
C PHE A 38 -4.73 -10.84 0.67
N ARG A 39 -5.53 -9.81 0.94
CA ARG A 39 -5.86 -9.35 2.30
C ARG A 39 -4.68 -8.83 3.12
N VAL A 40 -3.61 -8.42 2.45
CA VAL A 40 -2.41 -7.89 3.13
C VAL A 40 -2.71 -6.59 3.88
N THR A 41 -3.62 -5.76 3.34
CA THR A 41 -3.98 -4.47 3.92
C THR A 41 -5.32 -4.48 4.65
N GLU A 42 -5.87 -5.66 4.93
CA GLU A 42 -7.18 -5.78 5.57
C GLU A 42 -7.26 -5.00 6.88
N GLY A 43 -8.32 -4.20 7.01
CA GLY A 43 -8.57 -3.42 8.22
C GLY A 43 -7.79 -2.11 8.34
N LEU A 44 -6.79 -1.88 7.51
CA LEU A 44 -5.93 -0.69 7.65
C LEU A 44 -6.67 0.60 7.30
N GLN A 45 -7.50 0.61 6.25
CA GLN A 45 -8.27 1.81 5.89
C GLN A 45 -9.23 2.21 7.02
N LYS A 46 -9.88 1.23 7.62
CA LYS A 46 -10.79 1.50 8.74
C LYS A 46 -10.07 2.12 9.91
N LYS A 47 -8.83 1.69 10.16
CA LYS A 47 -8.04 2.17 11.29
C LYS A 47 -7.39 3.52 11.03
N TYR A 48 -6.87 3.75 9.83
CA TYR A 48 -6.06 4.95 9.53
C TYR A 48 -6.73 5.95 8.59
N GLY A 49 -7.87 5.60 8.00
CA GLY A 49 -8.62 6.49 7.14
C GLY A 49 -8.28 6.36 5.67
N ALA A 50 -9.23 6.79 4.83
CA ALA A 50 -9.11 6.69 3.38
C ALA A 50 -8.09 7.66 2.78
N GLU A 51 -7.63 8.64 3.54
CA GLU A 51 -6.58 9.55 3.08
C GLU A 51 -5.20 8.92 3.15
N ARG A 52 -5.05 7.88 3.95
CA ARG A 52 -3.76 7.23 4.16
C ARG A 52 -3.70 5.81 3.62
N VAL A 53 -4.85 5.14 3.50
CA VAL A 53 -4.96 3.79 2.94
C VAL A 53 -6.08 3.83 1.93
N PHE A 54 -5.76 3.75 0.64
CA PHE A 54 -6.77 3.98 -0.39
C PHE A 54 -6.51 3.18 -1.66
N ASP A 55 -7.59 3.05 -2.45
CA ASP A 55 -7.52 2.38 -3.74
C ASP A 55 -6.95 3.30 -4.81
N SER A 56 -6.28 2.69 -5.78
CA SER A 56 -5.91 3.37 -7.01
C SER A 56 -6.60 2.66 -8.18
N PRO A 57 -6.79 3.35 -9.32
CA PRO A 57 -7.23 2.68 -10.54
C PRO A 57 -6.22 1.61 -10.96
N LEU A 58 -6.69 0.69 -11.83
CA LEU A 58 -5.83 -0.34 -12.41
C LEU A 58 -4.88 0.30 -13.42
N ALA A 59 -3.81 0.90 -12.93
CA ALA A 59 -2.83 1.63 -13.73
C ALA A 59 -1.48 1.61 -13.04
N GLU A 60 -0.70 0.55 -13.26
CA GLU A 60 0.55 0.30 -12.53
C GLU A 60 1.57 1.43 -12.71
N SER A 61 1.72 1.97 -13.92
CA SER A 61 2.64 3.10 -14.11
C SER A 61 2.17 4.35 -13.37
N GLY A 62 0.85 4.58 -13.28
CA GLY A 62 0.29 5.68 -12.50
C GLY A 62 0.51 5.51 -11.01
N ILE A 63 0.41 4.28 -10.51
CA ILE A 63 0.65 3.97 -9.10
C ILE A 63 2.09 4.34 -8.73
N VAL A 64 3.07 3.85 -9.48
CA VAL A 64 4.48 4.10 -9.20
C VAL A 64 4.86 5.55 -9.49
N GLY A 65 4.33 6.13 -10.58
CA GLY A 65 4.61 7.52 -10.92
C GLY A 65 4.15 8.49 -9.84
N THR A 66 2.95 8.30 -9.30
CA THR A 66 2.47 9.14 -8.19
C THR A 66 3.28 8.89 -6.92
N ALA A 67 3.75 7.67 -6.68
CA ALA A 67 4.58 7.37 -5.52
C ALA A 67 5.90 8.14 -5.57
N ILE A 68 6.50 8.26 -6.74
CA ILE A 68 7.72 9.05 -6.91
C ILE A 68 7.47 10.51 -6.55
N GLY A 69 6.38 11.10 -7.06
CA GLY A 69 6.01 12.47 -6.74
C GLY A 69 5.75 12.68 -5.26
N MET A 70 5.03 11.77 -4.61
CA MET A 70 4.77 11.83 -3.19
C MET A 70 6.06 11.75 -2.37
N SER A 71 7.02 10.92 -2.78
CA SER A 71 8.31 10.79 -2.10
C SER A 71 9.10 12.09 -2.17
N ILE A 72 9.08 12.75 -3.32
CA ILE A 72 9.76 14.04 -3.49
C ILE A 72 9.10 15.10 -2.59
N ALA A 73 7.80 15.02 -2.39
CA ALA A 73 7.06 15.94 -1.52
C ALA A 73 7.22 15.65 -0.03
N GLY A 74 7.94 14.60 0.34
CA GLY A 74 8.21 14.27 1.75
C GLY A 74 7.35 13.16 2.32
N MET A 75 6.46 12.57 1.53
CA MET A 75 5.64 11.43 1.98
C MET A 75 6.41 10.11 1.81
N ARG A 76 5.91 9.08 2.45
CA ARG A 76 6.50 7.74 2.37
C ARG A 76 5.45 6.75 1.88
N PRO A 77 5.28 6.63 0.55
CA PRO A 77 4.26 5.77 -0.01
C PRO A 77 4.72 4.32 -0.04
N VAL A 78 3.79 3.44 0.29
CA VAL A 78 3.92 2.00 0.09
C VAL A 78 2.85 1.61 -0.92
N VAL A 79 3.27 1.10 -2.07
CA VAL A 79 2.35 0.77 -3.14
C VAL A 79 2.27 -0.75 -3.31
N GLU A 80 1.06 -1.25 -3.53
CA GLU A 80 0.82 -2.67 -3.75
C GLU A 80 0.59 -2.92 -5.24
N MET A 81 1.33 -3.87 -5.78
CA MET A 81 1.08 -4.44 -7.11
C MET A 81 0.44 -5.80 -6.92
N GLN A 82 -0.70 -6.04 -7.55
CA GLN A 82 -1.43 -7.28 -7.36
C GLN A 82 -0.63 -8.50 -7.80
N PHE A 83 0.05 -8.42 -8.93
CA PHE A 83 0.81 -9.53 -9.49
C PHE A 83 2.15 -9.05 -10.04
N CYS A 84 3.19 -9.87 -9.92
CA CYS A 84 4.53 -9.52 -10.36
C CYS A 84 4.60 -9.14 -11.84
N GLY A 85 3.79 -9.79 -12.70
CA GLY A 85 3.75 -9.48 -14.14
C GLY A 85 3.32 -8.06 -14.44
N PHE A 86 2.62 -7.41 -13.53
CA PHE A 86 2.13 -6.04 -13.71
C PHE A 86 3.19 -4.98 -13.37
N VAL A 87 4.35 -5.39 -12.86
CA VAL A 87 5.42 -4.48 -12.51
C VAL A 87 6.07 -3.86 -13.75
N TYR A 88 6.08 -4.57 -14.88
CA TYR A 88 6.78 -4.10 -16.07
C TYR A 88 6.31 -2.73 -16.57
N PRO A 89 5.01 -2.44 -16.71
CA PRO A 89 4.58 -1.08 -17.07
C PRO A 89 5.00 -0.03 -16.06
N ALA A 90 5.01 -0.38 -14.77
CA ALA A 90 5.42 0.53 -13.70
C ALA A 90 6.92 0.79 -13.69
N PHE A 91 7.70 -0.12 -14.20
CA PHE A 91 9.16 -0.06 -14.18
C PHE A 91 9.69 1.16 -14.95
N ASN A 92 8.94 1.66 -15.92
CA ASN A 92 9.31 2.87 -16.65
C ASN A 92 9.33 4.11 -15.78
N GLN A 93 8.66 4.07 -14.65
CA GLN A 93 8.58 5.19 -13.71
C GLN A 93 9.64 5.05 -12.64
#